data_445c78ce738f51dd5c0e8a2963bbc652
#
_entry.id   445c78ce738f51dd5c0e8a2963bbc652
#
_cell.length_a   1.000
_cell.length_b   1.000
_cell.length_c   1.000
_cell.angle_alpha   90.00
_cell.angle_beta   90.00
_cell.angle_gamma   90.00
#
_symmetry.space_group_name_H-M   'P 1'
#
loop_
_entity.id
_entity.type
_entity.pdbx_description
1 polymer ?
#
loop_
_entity_poly.entity_id
_entity_poly.type
_entity_poly.pdbx_seq_one_letter_code
_entity_poly.pdbx_strand_id
1 'polypeptide(L)'
;LQENNDAQLVFIRFQNAVPGIWKIDIKPAMQTTGDFHIWLPMEEFLEGEVYFLESNPDTTFTEPSGGRNTMTVAFYNSRENGVDINSGRWYTRDEKIKPDYAAPGETVTGAVPGGGFKNRTGSSAATAIAAGGCALIMEWISEQPGARGVSSSQVRNIIVMGTQKLSGIEYPNTQWGYGTMNLYRSLDILRQL
;
A
#
# COMPACT_ATOMS: atom_id res chain seq x y z
N LEU A 1 -12.00 16.30 16.18
CA LEU A 1 -10.59 15.83 16.29
C LEU A 1 -10.59 14.31 16.37
N GLN A 2 -9.67 13.70 15.66
CA GLN A 2 -9.42 12.27 15.79
C GLN A 2 -8.50 12.04 16.98
N GLU A 3 -8.89 11.19 17.92
CA GLU A 3 -8.16 10.96 19.18
C GLU A 3 -6.70 10.50 18.99
N ASN A 4 -6.40 9.83 17.87
CA ASN A 4 -5.11 9.20 17.65
C ASN A 4 -4.09 10.05 16.86
N ASN A 5 -4.49 11.15 16.25
CA ASN A 5 -3.62 11.90 15.33
C ASN A 5 -3.86 13.42 15.31
N ASP A 6 -4.71 13.94 16.18
CA ASP A 6 -5.09 15.36 16.28
C ASP A 6 -5.60 15.99 14.96
N ALA A 7 -5.95 15.15 13.97
CA ALA A 7 -6.47 15.62 12.71
C ALA A 7 -7.96 15.98 12.81
N GLN A 8 -8.36 16.98 12.06
CA GLN A 8 -9.76 17.29 11.88
C GLN A 8 -10.28 16.52 10.67
N LEU A 9 -11.36 15.77 10.86
CA LEU A 9 -12.07 15.09 9.79
C LEU A 9 -13.41 15.79 9.55
N VAL A 10 -13.66 16.16 8.30
CA VAL A 10 -14.96 16.64 7.84
C VAL A 10 -15.50 15.63 6.84
N PHE A 11 -16.64 15.05 7.15
CA PHE A 11 -17.35 14.14 6.24
C PHE A 11 -18.47 14.91 5.54
N ILE A 12 -18.43 14.95 4.22
CA ILE A 12 -19.43 15.63 3.39
C ILE A 12 -20.18 14.58 2.59
N ARG A 13 -21.49 14.54 2.75
CA ARG A 13 -22.37 13.67 1.98
C ARG A 13 -23.29 14.50 1.10
N PHE A 14 -23.23 14.26 -0.19
CA PHE A 14 -24.19 14.82 -1.15
C PHE A 14 -25.38 13.88 -1.28
N GLN A 15 -26.59 14.42 -1.16
CA GLN A 15 -27.82 13.67 -1.37
C GLN A 15 -28.55 14.27 -2.59
N ASN A 16 -28.98 13.40 -3.51
CA ASN A 16 -29.64 13.80 -4.75
C ASN A 16 -28.84 14.85 -5.53
N ALA A 17 -27.52 14.66 -5.60
CA ALA A 17 -26.65 15.57 -6.34
C ALA A 17 -27.02 15.58 -7.82
N VAL A 18 -27.15 16.78 -8.39
CA VAL A 18 -27.34 16.91 -9.83
C VAL A 18 -25.98 16.79 -10.55
N PRO A 19 -25.95 16.19 -11.76
CA PRO A 19 -24.73 16.14 -12.56
C PRO A 19 -24.19 17.53 -12.85
N GLY A 20 -22.88 17.68 -12.84
CA GLY A 20 -22.21 18.93 -13.13
C GLY A 20 -20.91 19.13 -12.36
N ILE A 21 -20.30 20.29 -12.51
CA ILE A 21 -19.08 20.65 -11.79
C ILE A 21 -19.47 21.22 -10.43
N TRP A 22 -18.93 20.58 -9.39
CA TRP A 22 -19.08 21.03 -8.01
C TRP A 22 -17.78 21.67 -7.53
N LYS A 23 -17.90 22.76 -6.79
CA LYS A 23 -16.77 23.47 -6.18
C LYS A 23 -16.91 23.44 -4.67
N ILE A 24 -15.86 23.02 -3.97
CA ILE A 24 -15.76 23.06 -2.52
C ILE A 24 -14.82 24.20 -2.15
N ASP A 25 -15.32 25.24 -1.49
CA ASP A 25 -14.53 26.35 -0.96
C ASP A 25 -14.25 26.09 0.54
N ILE A 26 -12.99 25.92 0.88
CA ILE A 26 -12.54 25.73 2.27
C ILE A 26 -12.07 27.07 2.82
N LYS A 27 -12.71 27.54 3.89
CA LYS A 27 -12.34 28.80 4.57
C LYS A 27 -11.92 28.48 6.00
N PRO A 28 -10.69 28.83 6.39
CA PRO A 28 -10.27 28.66 7.79
C PRO A 28 -11.06 29.62 8.68
N ALA A 29 -11.51 29.14 9.84
CA ALA A 29 -12.20 29.97 10.84
C ALA A 29 -11.25 30.91 11.59
N MET A 30 -9.97 30.56 11.63
CA MET A 30 -8.89 31.36 12.22
C MET A 30 -7.72 31.38 11.25
N GLN A 31 -6.81 32.32 11.41
CA GLN A 31 -5.60 32.41 10.59
C GLN A 31 -4.68 31.22 10.94
N THR A 32 -4.82 30.14 10.21
CA THR A 32 -4.03 28.92 10.38
C THR A 32 -3.30 28.62 9.08
N THR A 33 -2.09 28.19 9.19
CA THR A 33 -1.35 27.54 8.12
C THR A 33 -1.50 26.03 8.31
N GLY A 34 -1.87 25.31 7.27
CA GLY A 34 -1.99 23.86 7.34
C GLY A 34 -2.41 23.26 6.01
N ASP A 35 -1.96 22.04 5.78
CA ASP A 35 -2.35 21.28 4.62
C ASP A 35 -3.67 20.54 4.88
N PHE A 36 -4.45 20.37 3.85
CA PHE A 36 -5.64 19.55 3.88
C PHE A 36 -5.65 18.61 2.68
N HIS A 37 -6.30 17.48 2.86
CA HIS A 37 -6.52 16.51 1.82
C HIS A 37 -8.02 16.25 1.64
N ILE A 38 -8.43 16.02 0.40
CA ILE A 38 -9.81 15.63 0.08
C ILE A 38 -9.74 14.30 -0.65
N TRP A 39 -10.51 13.30 -0.16
CA TRP A 39 -10.61 12.00 -0.78
C TRP A 39 -12.06 11.72 -1.20
N LEU A 40 -12.22 11.08 -2.32
CA LEU A 40 -13.47 10.42 -2.69
C LEU A 40 -13.49 9.00 -2.12
N PRO A 41 -14.68 8.47 -1.83
CA PRO A 41 -14.84 7.04 -1.55
C PRO A 41 -14.33 6.20 -2.73
N MET A 42 -14.10 4.89 -2.48
CA MET A 42 -13.84 3.94 -3.56
C MET A 42 -15.02 3.91 -4.54
N GLU A 43 -14.74 3.65 -5.79
CA GLU A 43 -15.72 3.72 -6.89
C GLU A 43 -16.98 2.89 -6.62
N GLU A 44 -16.84 1.74 -5.96
CA GLU A 44 -17.97 0.87 -5.62
C GLU A 44 -18.99 1.50 -4.64
N PHE A 45 -18.62 2.58 -3.97
CA PHE A 45 -19.51 3.34 -3.06
C PHE A 45 -20.03 4.64 -3.67
N LEU A 46 -19.75 4.89 -4.94
CA LEU A 46 -20.23 6.07 -5.66
C LEU A 46 -21.40 5.71 -6.56
N GLU A 47 -22.44 6.54 -6.51
CA GLU A 47 -23.57 6.44 -7.43
C GLU A 47 -23.26 7.26 -8.69
N GLY A 48 -22.52 6.69 -9.63
CA GLY A 48 -22.12 7.33 -10.86
C GLY A 48 -20.66 7.73 -10.92
N GLU A 49 -20.27 8.38 -11.99
CA GLU A 49 -18.90 8.77 -12.26
C GLU A 49 -18.58 10.09 -11.54
N VAL A 50 -17.68 10.02 -10.57
CA VAL A 50 -17.25 11.17 -9.76
C VAL A 50 -15.71 11.19 -9.69
N TYR A 51 -15.10 12.31 -10.05
CA TYR A 51 -13.65 12.47 -10.02
C TYR A 51 -13.24 13.92 -9.77
N PHE A 52 -12.01 14.12 -9.32
CA PHE A 52 -11.41 15.45 -9.25
C PHE A 52 -10.91 15.87 -10.62
N LEU A 53 -11.19 17.12 -11.01
CA LEU A 53 -10.67 17.68 -12.27
C LEU A 53 -9.15 17.77 -12.27
N GLU A 54 -8.56 18.05 -11.11
CA GLU A 54 -7.11 18.06 -10.88
C GLU A 54 -6.80 17.10 -9.74
N SER A 55 -6.64 15.82 -10.08
CA SER A 55 -6.34 14.77 -9.10
C SER A 55 -4.84 14.71 -8.80
N ASN A 56 -4.50 14.47 -7.54
CA ASN A 56 -3.14 14.17 -7.12
C ASN A 56 -3.06 12.70 -6.68
N PRO A 57 -2.15 11.89 -7.23
CA PRO A 57 -2.02 10.48 -6.88
C PRO A 57 -1.31 10.23 -5.54
N ASP A 58 -0.76 11.27 -4.93
CA ASP A 58 -0.05 11.17 -3.67
C ASP A 58 -1.01 11.17 -2.47
N THR A 59 -0.58 10.63 -1.34
CA THR A 59 -1.38 10.51 -0.12
C THR A 59 -2.65 9.67 -0.32
N THR A 60 -2.51 8.57 -1.07
CA THR A 60 -3.62 7.71 -1.50
C THR A 60 -3.66 6.35 -0.79
N PHE A 61 -2.96 6.20 0.32
CA PHE A 61 -3.08 5.01 1.15
C PHE A 61 -4.44 4.94 1.83
N THR A 62 -5.04 3.76 1.79
CA THR A 62 -6.24 3.44 2.58
C THR A 62 -5.84 2.83 3.92
N GLU A 63 -6.68 2.99 4.95
CA GLU A 63 -6.47 2.30 6.22
C GLU A 63 -6.64 0.76 6.04
N PRO A 64 -5.82 -0.03 6.70
CA PRO A 64 -4.85 0.27 7.78
C PRO A 64 -3.38 0.46 7.32
N SER A 65 -3.12 0.77 6.04
CA SER A 65 -1.74 0.80 5.49
C SER A 65 -0.82 1.83 6.16
N GLY A 66 -1.34 2.91 6.73
CA GLY A 66 -0.57 3.89 7.49
C GLY A 66 -0.07 3.41 8.86
N GLY A 67 -0.51 2.24 9.33
CA GLY A 67 -0.19 1.73 10.65
C GLY A 67 1.32 1.46 10.85
N ARG A 68 1.80 1.67 12.09
CA ARG A 68 3.22 1.49 12.45
C ARG A 68 3.73 0.06 12.29
N ASN A 69 2.86 -0.92 12.58
CA ASN A 69 3.20 -2.33 12.59
C ASN A 69 2.65 -3.10 11.38
N THR A 70 2.04 -2.38 10.43
CA THR A 70 1.56 -2.96 9.18
C THR A 70 2.66 -2.95 8.13
N MET A 71 2.74 -4.01 7.35
CA MET A 71 3.52 -4.03 6.10
C MET A 71 2.62 -3.56 4.97
N THR A 72 3.02 -2.49 4.32
CA THR A 72 2.27 -1.87 3.22
C THR A 72 2.96 -2.18 1.91
N VAL A 73 2.21 -2.65 0.95
CA VAL A 73 2.73 -3.17 -0.30
C VAL A 73 2.17 -2.37 -1.47
N ALA A 74 3.04 -1.82 -2.31
CA ALA A 74 2.63 -1.34 -3.63
C ALA A 74 2.44 -2.51 -4.58
N PHE A 75 1.60 -2.34 -5.59
CA PHE A 75 1.51 -3.34 -6.65
C PHE A 75 2.09 -2.85 -7.96
N TYR A 76 2.73 -3.75 -8.67
CA TYR A 76 3.41 -3.45 -9.92
C TYR A 76 3.21 -4.55 -10.96
N ASN A 77 3.41 -4.19 -12.23
CA ASN A 77 3.50 -5.12 -13.34
C ASN A 77 4.91 -5.74 -13.37
N SER A 78 5.01 -7.02 -13.05
CA SER A 78 6.30 -7.72 -13.00
C SER A 78 6.90 -8.00 -14.39
N ARG A 79 6.17 -7.82 -15.47
CA ARG A 79 6.66 -7.99 -16.85
C ARG A 79 7.29 -6.71 -17.38
N GLU A 80 6.71 -5.57 -17.02
CA GLU A 80 7.13 -4.25 -17.51
C GLU A 80 7.93 -3.45 -16.47
N ASN A 81 8.00 -3.94 -15.22
CA ASN A 81 8.64 -3.27 -14.10
C ASN A 81 8.09 -1.85 -13.85
N GLY A 82 6.80 -1.66 -14.02
CA GLY A 82 6.08 -0.41 -13.76
C GLY A 82 5.17 -0.51 -12.55
N VAL A 83 5.22 0.47 -11.63
CA VAL A 83 4.20 0.61 -10.58
C VAL A 83 2.89 0.97 -11.24
N ASP A 84 1.82 0.29 -10.86
CA ASP A 84 0.48 0.60 -11.38
C ASP A 84 0.00 1.96 -10.88
N ILE A 85 -0.69 2.70 -11.73
CA ILE A 85 -1.20 4.04 -11.41
C ILE A 85 -2.19 4.01 -10.24
N ASN A 86 -2.90 2.90 -10.06
CA ASN A 86 -3.85 2.69 -8.96
C ASN A 86 -3.18 2.19 -7.66
N SER A 87 -1.85 2.04 -7.65
CA SER A 87 -1.14 1.70 -6.42
C SER A 87 -1.08 2.91 -5.50
N GLY A 88 -1.56 2.76 -4.27
CA GLY A 88 -1.43 3.80 -3.25
C GLY A 88 0.03 4.15 -2.98
N ARG A 89 0.31 5.42 -2.72
CA ARG A 89 1.66 5.94 -2.52
C ARG A 89 1.72 7.17 -1.63
N TRP A 90 2.91 7.52 -1.18
CA TRP A 90 3.32 8.67 -0.42
C TRP A 90 3.71 8.36 1.02
N TYR A 91 4.28 9.34 1.70
CA TYR A 91 4.65 9.24 3.10
C TYR A 91 3.42 9.17 4.01
N THR A 92 3.59 8.57 5.17
CA THR A 92 2.62 8.74 6.25
C THR A 92 2.73 10.14 6.84
N ARG A 93 1.75 10.56 7.64
CA ARG A 93 1.76 11.87 8.29
C ARG A 93 2.98 12.06 9.23
N ASP A 94 3.53 10.98 9.79
CA ASP A 94 4.76 10.96 10.57
C ASP A 94 6.01 10.72 9.70
N GLU A 95 5.94 11.08 8.43
CA GLU A 95 7.02 11.06 7.42
C GLU A 95 7.68 9.70 7.21
N LYS A 96 7.00 8.61 7.57
CA LYS A 96 7.50 7.27 7.26
C LYS A 96 7.31 6.96 5.79
N ILE A 97 8.31 6.36 5.21
CA ILE A 97 8.25 5.85 3.85
C ILE A 97 7.28 4.69 3.79
N LYS A 98 6.28 4.84 2.96
CA LYS A 98 5.34 3.81 2.53
C LYS A 98 5.16 3.92 1.01
N PRO A 99 4.98 2.80 0.31
CA PRO A 99 4.90 1.42 0.81
C PRO A 99 6.25 0.94 1.39
N ASP A 100 6.24 -0.19 2.10
CA ASP A 100 7.49 -0.81 2.55
C ASP A 100 8.26 -1.44 1.39
N TYR A 101 7.54 -2.06 0.47
CA TYR A 101 8.08 -2.65 -0.77
C TYR A 101 6.97 -2.85 -1.80
N ALA A 102 7.33 -3.23 -3.01
CA ALA A 102 6.38 -3.57 -4.06
C ALA A 102 6.33 -5.09 -4.31
N ALA A 103 5.15 -5.61 -4.60
CA ALA A 103 4.94 -7.00 -5.00
C ALA A 103 4.15 -7.06 -6.32
N PRO A 104 4.28 -8.15 -7.09
CA PRO A 104 3.50 -8.34 -8.31
C PRO A 104 2.00 -8.29 -8.00
N GLY A 105 1.26 -7.49 -8.74
CA GLY A 105 -0.18 -7.34 -8.53
C GLY A 105 -0.97 -7.20 -9.83
N GLU A 106 -0.30 -7.23 -10.98
CA GLU A 106 -0.96 -7.17 -12.28
C GLU A 106 -0.94 -8.53 -12.95
N THR A 107 -2.11 -8.96 -13.42
CA THR A 107 -2.33 -10.26 -14.12
C THR A 107 -1.77 -11.45 -13.33
N VAL A 108 -2.00 -11.46 -12.02
CA VAL A 108 -1.59 -12.55 -11.13
C VAL A 108 -2.58 -13.69 -11.22
N THR A 109 -2.08 -14.88 -11.52
CA THR A 109 -2.90 -16.10 -11.57
C THR A 109 -3.08 -16.68 -10.18
N GLY A 110 -4.33 -16.80 -9.74
CA GLY A 110 -4.71 -17.38 -8.44
C GLY A 110 -5.80 -18.42 -8.56
N ALA A 111 -5.86 -19.33 -7.60
CA ALA A 111 -6.91 -20.34 -7.48
C ALA A 111 -8.27 -19.69 -7.20
N VAL A 112 -9.34 -20.30 -7.69
CA VAL A 112 -10.71 -19.85 -7.46
C VAL A 112 -11.56 -20.93 -6.77
N PRO A 113 -12.61 -20.54 -6.04
CA PRO A 113 -13.57 -21.49 -5.48
C PRO A 113 -14.18 -22.37 -6.56
N GLY A 114 -14.34 -23.66 -6.26
CA GLY A 114 -14.84 -24.65 -7.21
C GLY A 114 -13.78 -25.25 -8.13
N GLY A 115 -12.51 -24.85 -7.99
CA GLY A 115 -11.37 -25.35 -8.74
C GLY A 115 -11.03 -24.48 -9.97
N GLY A 116 -9.81 -24.64 -10.46
CA GLY A 116 -9.26 -23.84 -11.57
C GLY A 116 -8.53 -22.58 -11.11
N PHE A 117 -8.16 -21.75 -12.10
CA PHE A 117 -7.37 -20.56 -11.88
C PHE A 117 -7.97 -19.36 -12.66
N LYS A 118 -7.77 -18.17 -12.12
CA LYS A 118 -8.17 -16.92 -12.77
C LYS A 118 -7.12 -15.83 -12.53
N ASN A 119 -6.93 -14.98 -13.54
CA ASN A 119 -6.09 -13.80 -13.41
C ASN A 119 -6.80 -12.71 -12.60
N ARG A 120 -6.04 -12.05 -11.73
CA ARG A 120 -6.46 -10.92 -10.93
C ARG A 120 -5.44 -9.80 -11.03
N THR A 121 -5.92 -8.57 -11.03
CA THR A 121 -5.09 -7.36 -10.97
C THR A 121 -5.57 -6.50 -9.81
N GLY A 122 -4.63 -5.92 -9.07
CA GLY A 122 -4.87 -4.98 -7.99
C GLY A 122 -3.98 -5.18 -6.78
N SER A 123 -4.05 -4.22 -5.87
CA SER A 123 -3.32 -4.22 -4.59
C SER A 123 -3.65 -5.45 -3.73
N SER A 124 -4.89 -5.97 -3.82
CA SER A 124 -5.30 -7.20 -3.12
C SER A 124 -4.48 -8.41 -3.57
N ALA A 125 -4.17 -8.54 -4.87
CA ALA A 125 -3.34 -9.63 -5.39
C ALA A 125 -1.90 -9.52 -4.89
N ALA A 126 -1.32 -8.31 -4.93
CA ALA A 126 0.01 -8.05 -4.39
C ALA A 126 0.10 -8.32 -2.88
N THR A 127 -0.91 -7.90 -2.14
CA THR A 127 -1.01 -8.17 -0.69
C THR A 127 -1.06 -9.66 -0.39
N ALA A 128 -1.83 -10.43 -1.17
CA ALA A 128 -1.90 -11.88 -1.01
C ALA A 128 -0.55 -12.57 -1.27
N ILE A 129 0.17 -12.16 -2.33
CA ILE A 129 1.53 -12.65 -2.62
C ILE A 129 2.49 -12.31 -1.48
N ALA A 130 2.45 -11.07 -1.01
CA ALA A 130 3.29 -10.61 0.09
C ALA A 130 3.00 -11.39 1.39
N ALA A 131 1.72 -11.62 1.70
CA ALA A 131 1.32 -12.42 2.86
C ALA A 131 1.80 -13.87 2.76
N GLY A 132 1.70 -14.50 1.59
CA GLY A 132 2.27 -15.82 1.35
C GLY A 132 3.78 -15.87 1.54
N GLY A 133 4.49 -14.86 1.05
CA GLY A 133 5.94 -14.75 1.27
C GLY A 133 6.31 -14.53 2.75
N CYS A 134 5.54 -13.75 3.49
CA CYS A 134 5.70 -13.61 4.94
C CYS A 134 5.52 -14.96 5.65
N ALA A 135 4.48 -15.73 5.27
CA ALA A 135 4.21 -17.04 5.85
C ALA A 135 5.40 -18.01 5.66
N LEU A 136 5.98 -18.06 4.46
CA LEU A 136 7.15 -18.88 4.18
C LEU A 136 8.39 -18.48 4.99
N ILE A 137 8.61 -17.17 5.20
CA ILE A 137 9.68 -16.67 6.07
C ILE A 137 9.43 -17.09 7.53
N MET A 138 8.21 -16.94 8.00
CA MET A 138 7.84 -17.33 9.37
C MET A 138 7.97 -18.82 9.59
N GLU A 139 7.55 -19.66 8.64
CA GLU A 139 7.71 -21.09 8.66
C GLU A 139 9.20 -21.46 8.76
N TRP A 140 10.03 -20.94 7.86
CA TRP A 140 11.47 -21.19 7.87
C TRP A 140 12.11 -20.85 9.22
N ILE A 141 11.76 -19.70 9.81
CA ILE A 141 12.28 -19.29 11.12
C ILE A 141 11.81 -20.26 12.21
N SER A 142 10.55 -20.70 12.18
CA SER A 142 9.97 -21.57 13.20
C SER A 142 10.61 -22.96 13.22
N GLU A 143 11.18 -23.41 12.13
CA GLU A 143 11.85 -24.70 12.01
C GLU A 143 13.31 -24.69 12.50
N GLN A 144 13.87 -23.50 12.81
CA GLN A 144 15.26 -23.41 13.28
C GLN A 144 15.39 -23.89 14.74
N PRO A 145 16.50 -24.55 15.12
CA PRO A 145 16.74 -24.95 16.50
C PRO A 145 16.72 -23.76 17.45
N GLY A 146 15.92 -23.81 18.50
CA GLY A 146 15.81 -22.73 19.48
C GLY A 146 14.98 -21.53 18.98
N ALA A 147 14.22 -21.69 17.89
CA ALA A 147 13.36 -20.65 17.37
C ALA A 147 12.42 -20.08 18.43
N ARG A 148 12.37 -18.75 18.47
CA ARG A 148 11.39 -17.98 19.24
C ARG A 148 10.42 -17.34 18.25
N GLY A 149 9.25 -16.93 18.73
CA GLY A 149 8.30 -16.22 17.89
C GLY A 149 8.95 -15.01 17.19
N VAL A 150 8.61 -14.78 15.94
CA VAL A 150 9.10 -13.67 15.12
C VAL A 150 8.07 -12.54 15.10
N SER A 151 8.51 -11.29 15.26
CA SER A 151 7.66 -10.11 15.17
C SER A 151 7.43 -9.68 13.72
N SER A 152 6.33 -8.98 13.47
CA SER A 152 6.06 -8.39 12.15
C SER A 152 7.16 -7.46 11.65
N SER A 153 7.81 -6.73 12.55
CA SER A 153 8.94 -5.86 12.20
C SER A 153 10.18 -6.66 11.76
N GLN A 154 10.44 -7.79 12.36
CA GLN A 154 11.53 -8.68 11.94
C GLN A 154 11.27 -9.27 10.55
N VAL A 155 10.06 -9.80 10.30
CA VAL A 155 9.68 -10.30 8.97
C VAL A 155 9.78 -9.18 7.92
N ARG A 156 9.27 -7.99 8.23
CA ARG A 156 9.40 -6.82 7.36
C ARG A 156 10.86 -6.52 7.01
N ASN A 157 11.72 -6.45 8.00
CA ASN A 157 13.14 -6.14 7.78
C ASN A 157 13.83 -7.19 6.91
N ILE A 158 13.55 -8.46 7.09
CA ILE A 158 14.07 -9.55 6.26
C ILE A 158 13.65 -9.37 4.80
N ILE A 159 12.37 -9.07 4.56
CA ILE A 159 11.88 -8.84 3.20
C ILE A 159 12.54 -7.60 2.60
N VAL A 160 12.61 -6.49 3.35
CA VAL A 160 13.22 -5.24 2.89
C VAL A 160 14.70 -5.43 2.55
N MET A 161 15.46 -6.18 3.36
CA MET A 161 16.86 -6.51 3.06
C MET A 161 17.00 -7.33 1.78
N GLY A 162 16.07 -8.23 1.51
CA GLY A 162 16.03 -9.07 0.32
C GLY A 162 15.49 -8.39 -0.94
N THR A 163 14.95 -7.17 -0.86
CA THR A 163 14.35 -6.51 -2.03
C THR A 163 15.32 -6.35 -3.19
N GLN A 164 14.80 -6.51 -4.39
CA GLN A 164 15.51 -6.22 -5.62
C GLN A 164 15.34 -4.75 -5.99
N LYS A 165 16.44 -4.12 -6.43
CA LYS A 165 16.44 -2.75 -6.91
C LYS A 165 16.41 -2.74 -8.43
N LEU A 166 15.51 -1.96 -9.01
CA LEU A 166 15.45 -1.73 -10.45
C LEU A 166 16.47 -0.64 -10.82
N SER A 167 17.07 -0.77 -11.99
CA SER A 167 18.06 0.20 -12.49
C SER A 167 17.42 1.57 -12.72
N GLY A 168 18.16 2.64 -12.38
CA GLY A 168 17.70 4.02 -12.60
C GLY A 168 16.67 4.54 -11.60
N ILE A 169 16.40 3.82 -10.52
CA ILE A 169 15.46 4.24 -9.47
C ILE A 169 16.21 4.39 -8.15
N GLU A 170 16.05 5.53 -7.51
CA GLU A 170 16.54 5.75 -6.14
C GLU A 170 15.61 5.07 -5.12
N TYR A 171 16.20 4.48 -4.09
CA TYR A 171 15.50 3.80 -3.00
C TYR A 171 16.01 4.27 -1.64
N PRO A 172 15.11 4.34 -0.62
CA PRO A 172 13.67 4.10 -0.70
C PRO A 172 12.93 5.28 -1.33
N ASN A 173 11.77 5.02 -1.93
CA ASN A 173 10.89 6.07 -2.44
C ASN A 173 9.41 5.76 -2.21
N THR A 174 8.56 6.73 -2.50
CA THR A 174 7.12 6.70 -2.20
C THR A 174 6.29 5.80 -3.12
N GLN A 175 6.85 5.27 -4.19
CA GLN A 175 6.17 4.38 -5.13
C GLN A 175 6.57 2.92 -4.95
N TRP A 176 7.84 2.66 -4.74
CA TRP A 176 8.44 1.33 -4.67
C TRP A 176 8.81 0.91 -3.25
N GLY A 177 8.76 1.84 -2.29
CA GLY A 177 9.33 1.64 -0.97
C GLY A 177 10.80 1.31 -1.05
N TYR A 178 11.19 0.20 -0.45
CA TYR A 178 12.57 -0.30 -0.47
C TYR A 178 12.90 -1.21 -1.68
N GLY A 179 12.01 -1.33 -2.65
CA GLY A 179 12.23 -2.12 -3.87
C GLY A 179 11.20 -3.23 -4.07
N THR A 180 11.41 -4.11 -5.04
CA THR A 180 10.49 -5.22 -5.33
C THR A 180 10.80 -6.42 -4.44
N MET A 181 9.74 -7.09 -3.98
CA MET A 181 9.86 -8.31 -3.16
C MET A 181 10.63 -9.40 -3.91
N ASN A 182 11.67 -9.92 -3.29
CA ASN A 182 12.41 -11.08 -3.76
C ASN A 182 12.58 -12.08 -2.61
N LEU A 183 11.64 -13.02 -2.54
CA LEU A 183 11.57 -14.00 -1.46
C LEU A 183 12.80 -14.91 -1.43
N TYR A 184 13.31 -15.33 -2.60
CA TYR A 184 14.50 -16.16 -2.67
C TYR A 184 15.69 -15.47 -1.99
N ARG A 185 15.93 -14.21 -2.30
CA ARG A 185 17.01 -13.41 -1.71
C ARG A 185 16.80 -13.19 -0.21
N SER A 186 15.54 -12.97 0.21
CA SER A 186 15.20 -12.85 1.64
C SER A 186 15.52 -14.13 2.43
N LEU A 187 15.19 -15.29 1.88
CA LEU A 187 15.51 -16.59 2.49
C LEU A 187 17.01 -16.89 2.44
N ASP A 188 17.71 -16.48 1.38
CA ASP A 188 19.15 -16.67 1.28
C ASP A 188 19.91 -15.85 2.35
N ILE A 189 19.46 -14.62 2.62
CA ILE A 189 20.00 -13.82 3.73
C ILE A 189 19.80 -14.54 5.07
N LEU A 190 18.61 -15.11 5.32
CA LEU A 190 18.34 -15.86 6.54
C LEU A 190 19.23 -17.09 6.72
N ARG A 191 19.63 -17.73 5.64
CA ARG A 191 20.54 -18.90 5.66
C ARG A 191 21.96 -18.54 6.02
N GLN A 192 22.34 -17.27 5.91
CA GLN A 192 23.67 -16.77 6.21
C GLN A 192 23.80 -16.17 7.61
N LEU A 193 22.68 -16.00 8.32
CA LEU A 193 22.62 -15.52 9.72
C LEU A 193 22.69 -16.70 10.69
#